data_74144379b985a8fac8f81e3f14ca3914
#
_entry.id   74144379b985a8fac8f81e3f14ca3914
#
_cell.length_a   1.000
_cell.length_b   1.000
_cell.length_c   1.000
_cell.angle_alpha   90.00
_cell.angle_beta   90.00
_cell.angle_gamma   90.00
#
_symmetry.space_group_name_H-M   'P 1'
#
loop_
_entity.id
_entity.type
_entity.pdbx_description
1 polymer ?
#
loop_
_entity_poly.entity_id
_entity_poly.type
_entity_poly.pdbx_seq_one_letter_code
_entity_poly.pdbx_strand_id
1 'polypeptide(L)'
;MDNLSHSVASLLAGEIMHRSLAPEPDGNSHGLRRRLMLVTCALAGNFPDLDLVLTPLLPAPLGYLLHHRGHTHTLLYALPQMLLLAALIWALWPNARRLLRSSATARIGFLLALVAGFALHLLMDYLNSYGLHPFHPVDSRWVYGDMVFILEPVFWLAFGVPMIMSARRTALRWLLLPAALALAGARNHDGRPRLAPLLAGAALGLGFVALQAAMSAQARQVVAGHLQAADPKAVLLDAAMSPYPSNPVCWNFVAVERAAGQRDFRLSRGIVSLAPASLPVPACPPAFVEGALPAGATAAIALQARQETPLARLRELARKDCYFHDWLRFARMPWLATDSASDARFASSPRGNFSTLMLVEPGERGCERGVPQWGLPRADLLEEPAADDARPSPQN
;
A
#
# COMPACT_ATOMS: atom_id res chain seq x y z
N MET A 1 -3.37 -2.60 1.26
CA MET A 1 -3.58 -3.85 0.47
C MET A 1 -5.08 -4.10 0.39
N ASP A 2 -5.52 -5.13 -0.35
CA ASP A 2 -6.92 -5.58 -0.31
C ASP A 2 -7.21 -6.39 0.96
N ASN A 3 -8.49 -6.39 1.38
CA ASN A 3 -8.91 -7.06 2.63
C ASN A 3 -8.74 -8.58 2.61
N LEU A 4 -8.68 -9.22 1.41
CA LEU A 4 -8.39 -10.65 1.32
C LEU A 4 -6.93 -10.92 1.68
N SER A 5 -6.00 -10.11 1.16
CA SER A 5 -4.56 -10.20 1.49
C SER A 5 -4.32 -10.00 2.98
N HIS A 6 -4.95 -8.97 3.60
CA HIS A 6 -4.89 -8.76 5.06
C HIS A 6 -5.43 -9.95 5.83
N SER A 7 -6.56 -10.50 5.40
CA SER A 7 -7.18 -11.65 6.06
C SER A 7 -6.33 -12.90 6.02
N VAL A 8 -5.79 -13.28 4.84
CA VAL A 8 -5.00 -14.53 4.71
C VAL A 8 -3.67 -14.43 5.43
N ALA A 9 -3.00 -13.26 5.40
CA ALA A 9 -1.77 -13.02 6.13
C ALA A 9 -2.00 -13.11 7.65
N SER A 10 -3.05 -12.45 8.13
CA SER A 10 -3.42 -12.46 9.56
C SER A 10 -3.81 -13.86 10.04
N LEU A 11 -4.56 -14.63 9.24
CA LEU A 11 -4.91 -16.00 9.56
C LEU A 11 -3.67 -16.90 9.64
N LEU A 12 -2.73 -16.75 8.68
CA LEU A 12 -1.47 -17.50 8.71
C LEU A 12 -0.65 -17.17 9.96
N ALA A 13 -0.50 -15.89 10.30
CA ALA A 13 0.21 -15.45 11.50
C ALA A 13 -0.46 -15.98 12.77
N GLY A 14 -1.78 -15.87 12.87
CA GLY A 14 -2.55 -16.41 13.98
C GLY A 14 -2.37 -17.90 14.18
N GLU A 15 -2.34 -18.70 13.09
CA GLU A 15 -2.12 -20.14 13.14
C GLU A 15 -0.68 -20.50 13.52
N ILE A 16 0.33 -19.78 12.98
CA ILE A 16 1.74 -19.96 13.38
C ILE A 16 1.90 -19.70 14.88
N MET A 17 1.43 -18.55 15.36
CA MET A 17 1.51 -18.20 16.78
C MET A 17 0.79 -19.21 17.68
N HIS A 18 -0.43 -19.64 17.29
CA HIS A 18 -1.17 -20.66 18.05
C HIS A 18 -0.36 -21.94 18.23
N ARG A 19 0.30 -22.42 17.16
CA ARG A 19 1.11 -23.66 17.19
C ARG A 19 2.42 -23.50 17.90
N SER A 20 2.95 -22.29 18.03
CA SER A 20 4.19 -22.00 18.74
C SER A 20 3.98 -21.89 20.26
N LEU A 21 2.74 -21.73 20.73
CA LEU A 21 2.42 -21.66 22.15
C LEU A 21 2.20 -23.07 22.73
N ALA A 22 2.51 -23.25 24.02
CA ALA A 22 2.25 -24.46 24.75
C ALA A 22 0.76 -24.88 24.62
N PRO A 23 0.44 -26.18 24.49
CA PRO A 23 -0.92 -26.64 24.39
C PRO A 23 -1.75 -26.32 25.64
N GLU A 24 -3.05 -26.11 25.49
CA GLU A 24 -3.98 -26.06 26.63
C GLU A 24 -4.16 -27.47 27.21
N PRO A 25 -4.54 -27.58 28.49
CA PRO A 25 -4.66 -28.86 29.21
C PRO A 25 -5.67 -29.82 28.57
N ASP A 26 -6.73 -29.28 27.95
CA ASP A 26 -7.77 -30.07 27.29
C ASP A 26 -7.99 -29.65 25.83
N GLY A 27 -8.52 -30.58 25.01
CA GLY A 27 -8.72 -30.37 23.58
C GLY A 27 -9.75 -29.28 23.25
N ASN A 28 -10.75 -29.06 24.11
CA ASN A 28 -11.78 -28.05 23.90
C ASN A 28 -11.20 -26.66 24.09
N SER A 29 -10.45 -26.43 25.18
CA SER A 29 -9.75 -25.18 25.43
C SER A 29 -8.69 -24.90 24.36
N HIS A 30 -7.95 -25.93 23.92
CA HIS A 30 -6.99 -25.81 22.85
C HIS A 30 -7.64 -25.39 21.52
N GLY A 31 -8.75 -26.01 21.15
CA GLY A 31 -9.55 -25.63 19.98
C GLY A 31 -10.18 -24.26 20.07
N LEU A 32 -10.65 -23.86 21.26
CA LEU A 32 -11.21 -22.53 21.50
C LEU A 32 -10.14 -21.44 21.40
N ARG A 33 -8.94 -21.67 22.00
CA ARG A 33 -7.80 -20.75 21.85
C ARG A 33 -7.42 -20.56 20.38
N ARG A 34 -7.33 -21.64 19.61
CA ARG A 34 -7.07 -21.56 18.18
C ARG A 34 -8.07 -20.64 17.47
N ARG A 35 -9.36 -20.86 17.70
CA ARG A 35 -10.41 -20.02 17.10
C ARG A 35 -10.30 -18.56 17.55
N LEU A 36 -10.07 -18.32 18.83
CA LEU A 36 -9.87 -16.98 19.39
C LEU A 36 -8.73 -16.26 18.67
N MET A 37 -7.55 -16.88 18.58
CA MET A 37 -6.38 -16.28 17.94
C MET A 37 -6.61 -16.00 16.45
N LEU A 38 -7.17 -16.94 15.71
CA LEU A 38 -7.45 -16.76 14.27
C LEU A 38 -8.46 -15.63 14.03
N VAL A 39 -9.59 -15.62 14.76
CA VAL A 39 -10.60 -14.58 14.62
C VAL A 39 -10.06 -13.22 15.03
N THR A 40 -9.37 -13.16 16.17
CA THR A 40 -8.77 -11.90 16.64
C THR A 40 -7.77 -11.34 15.64
N CYS A 41 -6.84 -12.18 15.15
CA CYS A 41 -5.82 -11.72 14.21
C CYS A 41 -6.43 -11.27 12.87
N ALA A 42 -7.41 -12.00 12.34
CA ALA A 42 -8.12 -11.63 11.11
C ALA A 42 -8.92 -10.34 11.28
N LEU A 43 -9.65 -10.18 12.39
CA LEU A 43 -10.37 -8.94 12.69
C LEU A 43 -9.39 -7.78 12.87
N ALA A 44 -8.32 -7.95 13.64
CA ALA A 44 -7.29 -6.93 13.86
C ALA A 44 -6.61 -6.50 12.56
N GLY A 45 -6.36 -7.47 11.67
CA GLY A 45 -5.76 -7.20 10.34
C GLY A 45 -6.70 -6.53 9.33
N ASN A 46 -7.98 -6.33 9.66
CA ASN A 46 -8.94 -5.60 8.81
C ASN A 46 -9.59 -4.43 9.56
N PHE A 47 -9.32 -4.27 10.85
CA PHE A 47 -10.00 -3.29 11.70
C PHE A 47 -9.75 -1.84 11.27
N PRO A 48 -8.54 -1.43 10.87
CA PRO A 48 -8.28 -0.06 10.42
C PRO A 48 -9.12 0.33 9.21
N ASP A 49 -9.38 -0.59 8.27
CA ASP A 49 -10.19 -0.36 7.05
C ASP A 49 -11.70 -0.16 7.32
N LEU A 50 -12.14 -0.27 8.58
CA LEU A 50 -13.51 0.12 8.94
C LEU A 50 -13.77 1.61 8.74
N ASP A 51 -12.73 2.43 8.60
CA ASP A 51 -12.86 3.83 8.22
C ASP A 51 -13.56 4.02 6.87
N LEU A 52 -13.46 3.05 5.96
CA LEU A 52 -14.16 3.06 4.66
C LEU A 52 -15.69 3.15 4.80
N VAL A 53 -16.25 2.69 5.91
CA VAL A 53 -17.71 2.78 6.18
C VAL A 53 -18.14 4.24 6.36
N LEU A 54 -17.24 5.10 6.82
CA LEU A 54 -17.52 6.52 7.07
C LEU A 54 -17.22 7.40 5.85
N THR A 55 -16.38 6.97 4.92
CA THR A 55 -15.96 7.79 3.78
C THR A 55 -17.12 8.27 2.87
N PRO A 56 -18.21 7.50 2.63
CA PRO A 56 -19.36 7.98 1.85
C PRO A 56 -20.13 9.13 2.52
N LEU A 57 -19.95 9.34 3.82
CA LEU A 57 -20.59 10.43 4.58
C LEU A 57 -19.82 11.74 4.49
N LEU A 58 -18.62 11.72 3.91
CA LEU A 58 -17.71 12.85 3.82
C LEU A 58 -17.69 13.39 2.38
N PRO A 59 -17.40 14.70 2.18
CA PRO A 59 -17.34 15.29 0.85
C PRO A 59 -16.31 14.64 -0.06
N ALA A 60 -16.74 14.19 -1.25
CA ALA A 60 -15.82 13.63 -2.24
C ALA A 60 -15.02 14.74 -2.95
N PRO A 61 -13.76 14.49 -3.33
CA PRO A 61 -12.96 13.28 -3.07
C PRO A 61 -12.23 13.29 -1.71
N LEU A 62 -12.19 14.43 -0.98
CA LEU A 62 -11.37 14.62 0.22
C LEU A 62 -11.74 13.65 1.33
N GLY A 63 -13.03 13.32 1.49
CA GLY A 63 -13.49 12.36 2.47
C GLY A 63 -12.75 11.03 2.40
N TYR A 64 -12.64 10.46 1.19
CA TYR A 64 -11.88 9.25 0.96
C TYR A 64 -10.36 9.50 1.09
N LEU A 65 -9.84 10.51 0.38
CA LEU A 65 -8.39 10.74 0.25
C LEU A 65 -7.69 11.05 1.57
N LEU A 66 -8.38 11.76 2.48
CA LEU A 66 -7.79 12.24 3.73
C LEU A 66 -8.17 11.43 4.95
N HIS A 67 -9.23 10.61 4.89
CA HIS A 67 -9.68 9.83 6.04
C HIS A 67 -9.42 8.34 5.88
N HIS A 68 -9.51 7.78 4.66
CA HIS A 68 -9.00 6.42 4.44
C HIS A 68 -7.47 6.43 4.50
N ARG A 69 -6.92 5.51 5.31
CA ARG A 69 -5.52 5.50 5.76
C ARG A 69 -5.12 6.77 6.52
N GLY A 70 -6.12 7.45 7.09
CA GLY A 70 -5.95 8.56 8.00
C GLY A 70 -5.54 8.13 9.41
N HIS A 71 -6.21 8.65 10.42
CA HIS A 71 -5.91 8.35 11.84
C HIS A 71 -5.90 6.85 12.16
N THR A 72 -6.83 6.08 11.58
CA THR A 72 -6.95 4.63 11.80
C THR A 72 -5.70 3.83 11.45
N HIS A 73 -4.88 4.34 10.53
CA HIS A 73 -3.66 3.69 10.04
C HIS A 73 -2.38 4.27 10.67
N THR A 74 -2.46 4.79 11.89
CA THR A 74 -1.30 5.25 12.65
C THR A 74 -1.01 4.34 13.84
N LEU A 75 0.26 4.30 14.27
CA LEU A 75 0.67 3.51 15.45
C LEU A 75 -0.05 4.00 16.73
N LEU A 76 -0.25 5.31 16.84
CA LEU A 76 -0.94 5.88 18.00
C LEU A 76 -2.39 5.42 18.07
N TYR A 77 -3.13 5.51 16.96
CA TYR A 77 -4.55 5.15 16.94
C TYR A 77 -4.80 3.64 16.84
N ALA A 78 -3.77 2.84 16.52
CA ALA A 78 -3.86 1.39 16.64
C ALA A 78 -4.15 0.95 18.10
N LEU A 79 -3.63 1.66 19.10
CA LEU A 79 -3.88 1.33 20.52
C LEU A 79 -5.36 1.38 20.92
N PRO A 80 -6.10 2.48 20.73
CA PRO A 80 -7.53 2.52 21.06
C PRO A 80 -8.34 1.54 20.21
N GLN A 81 -7.97 1.30 18.96
CA GLN A 81 -8.62 0.29 18.12
C GLN A 81 -8.40 -1.14 18.66
N MET A 82 -7.18 -1.48 19.10
CA MET A 82 -6.89 -2.75 19.76
C MET A 82 -7.70 -2.92 21.04
N LEU A 83 -7.80 -1.88 21.87
CA LEU A 83 -8.61 -1.90 23.08
C LEU A 83 -10.09 -2.08 22.78
N LEU A 84 -10.61 -1.39 21.77
CA LEU A 84 -12.00 -1.54 21.34
C LEU A 84 -12.28 -2.95 20.86
N LEU A 85 -11.44 -3.50 19.98
CA LEU A 85 -11.58 -4.87 19.48
C LEU A 85 -11.50 -5.90 20.63
N ALA A 86 -10.58 -5.70 21.57
CA ALA A 86 -10.46 -6.56 22.75
C ALA A 86 -11.72 -6.50 23.63
N ALA A 87 -12.27 -5.31 23.84
CA ALA A 87 -13.51 -5.12 24.59
C ALA A 87 -14.72 -5.78 23.89
N LEU A 88 -14.82 -5.65 22.57
CA LEU A 88 -15.87 -6.30 21.76
C LEU A 88 -15.79 -7.83 21.86
N ILE A 89 -14.60 -8.41 21.71
CA ILE A 89 -14.41 -9.87 21.86
C ILE A 89 -14.75 -10.33 23.27
N TRP A 90 -14.31 -9.57 24.28
CA TRP A 90 -14.62 -9.86 25.69
C TRP A 90 -16.13 -9.80 25.98
N ALA A 91 -16.82 -8.80 25.46
CA ALA A 91 -18.25 -8.62 25.68
C ALA A 91 -19.09 -9.65 24.92
N LEU A 92 -18.79 -9.88 23.63
CA LEU A 92 -19.63 -10.63 22.70
C LEU A 92 -19.30 -12.12 22.65
N TRP A 93 -18.16 -12.58 23.20
CA TRP A 93 -17.75 -13.97 23.15
C TRP A 93 -17.58 -14.61 24.55
N PRO A 94 -18.65 -15.06 25.21
CA PRO A 94 -18.59 -15.58 26.59
C PRO A 94 -17.61 -16.73 26.79
N ASN A 95 -17.48 -17.63 25.82
CA ASN A 95 -16.55 -18.76 25.91
C ASN A 95 -15.08 -18.30 25.87
N ALA A 96 -14.75 -17.33 24.99
CA ALA A 96 -13.42 -16.71 24.94
C ALA A 96 -13.11 -15.99 26.24
N ARG A 97 -14.07 -15.23 26.80
CA ARG A 97 -13.93 -14.57 28.10
C ARG A 97 -13.63 -15.54 29.23
N ARG A 98 -14.30 -16.69 29.28
CA ARG A 98 -14.01 -17.74 30.27
C ARG A 98 -12.60 -18.29 30.10
N LEU A 99 -12.19 -18.60 28.88
CA LEU A 99 -10.85 -19.08 28.59
C LEU A 99 -9.77 -18.05 28.98
N LEU A 100 -9.97 -16.79 28.64
CA LEU A 100 -9.03 -15.70 29.00
C LEU A 100 -8.91 -15.50 30.50
N ARG A 101 -9.95 -15.80 31.30
CA ARG A 101 -9.88 -15.75 32.77
C ARG A 101 -9.07 -16.91 33.34
N SER A 102 -9.14 -18.10 32.75
CA SER A 102 -8.54 -19.32 33.28
C SER A 102 -7.14 -19.66 32.72
N SER A 103 -6.79 -19.21 31.50
CA SER A 103 -5.54 -19.58 30.83
C SER A 103 -4.62 -18.38 30.58
N ALA A 104 -3.41 -18.43 31.14
CA ALA A 104 -2.36 -17.45 30.86
C ALA A 104 -1.89 -17.55 29.39
N THR A 105 -1.75 -18.77 28.86
CA THR A 105 -1.35 -19.00 27.48
C THR A 105 -2.37 -18.43 26.48
N ALA A 106 -3.66 -18.54 26.80
CA ALA A 106 -4.71 -17.92 25.97
C ALA A 106 -4.65 -16.40 26.01
N ARG A 107 -4.33 -15.77 27.14
CA ARG A 107 -4.13 -14.32 27.25
C ARG A 107 -2.96 -13.86 26.40
N ILE A 108 -1.81 -14.55 26.49
CA ILE A 108 -0.63 -14.25 25.66
C ILE A 108 -0.97 -14.39 24.19
N GLY A 109 -1.61 -15.50 23.78
CA GLY A 109 -2.02 -15.71 22.40
C GLY A 109 -2.98 -14.64 21.88
N PHE A 110 -3.92 -14.21 22.70
CA PHE A 110 -4.87 -13.14 22.35
C PHE A 110 -4.17 -11.79 22.12
N LEU A 111 -3.25 -11.40 23.01
CA LEU A 111 -2.46 -10.18 22.87
C LEU A 111 -1.56 -10.22 21.64
N LEU A 112 -0.88 -11.34 21.41
CA LEU A 112 -0.06 -11.54 20.20
C LEU A 112 -0.90 -11.43 18.94
N ALA A 113 -2.11 -12.00 18.91
CA ALA A 113 -3.01 -11.93 17.76
C ALA A 113 -3.49 -10.50 17.49
N LEU A 114 -3.81 -9.73 18.53
CA LEU A 114 -4.16 -8.30 18.41
C LEU A 114 -3.00 -7.51 17.80
N VAL A 115 -1.83 -7.57 18.43
CA VAL A 115 -0.66 -6.80 18.00
C VAL A 115 -0.23 -7.20 16.57
N ALA A 116 -0.15 -8.51 16.30
CA ALA A 116 0.27 -9.00 15.00
C ALA A 116 -0.71 -8.61 13.88
N GLY A 117 -2.03 -8.66 14.13
CA GLY A 117 -3.03 -8.27 13.13
C GLY A 117 -2.88 -6.81 12.73
N PHE A 118 -2.85 -5.89 13.70
CA PHE A 118 -2.66 -4.45 13.42
C PHE A 118 -1.30 -4.16 12.79
N ALA A 119 -0.23 -4.78 13.28
CA ALA A 119 1.11 -4.59 12.71
C ALA A 119 1.19 -5.07 11.26
N LEU A 120 0.63 -6.25 10.96
CA LEU A 120 0.56 -6.77 9.59
C LEU A 120 -0.26 -5.87 8.67
N HIS A 121 -1.39 -5.33 9.15
CA HIS A 121 -2.19 -4.38 8.38
C HIS A 121 -1.35 -3.19 7.94
N LEU A 122 -0.74 -2.46 8.88
CA LEU A 122 0.07 -1.28 8.59
C LEU A 122 1.29 -1.62 7.70
N LEU A 123 1.97 -2.75 7.97
CA LEU A 123 3.12 -3.19 7.17
C LEU A 123 2.70 -3.52 5.74
N MET A 124 1.60 -4.24 5.54
CA MET A 124 1.13 -4.58 4.20
C MET A 124 0.65 -3.36 3.44
N ASP A 125 0.04 -2.39 4.11
CA ASP A 125 -0.36 -1.13 3.51
C ASP A 125 0.81 -0.25 3.10
N TYR A 126 1.91 -0.31 3.84
CA TYR A 126 3.15 0.33 3.44
C TYR A 126 3.69 -0.19 2.12
N LEU A 127 3.51 -1.48 1.78
CA LEU A 127 4.15 -2.10 0.62
C LEU A 127 3.73 -1.50 -0.73
N ASN A 128 2.58 -0.87 -0.83
CA ASN A 128 2.08 -0.32 -2.10
C ASN A 128 2.36 1.18 -2.28
N SER A 129 1.98 1.71 -3.44
CA SER A 129 2.21 3.11 -3.81
C SER A 129 1.20 4.10 -3.23
N TYR A 130 0.12 3.62 -2.56
CA TYR A 130 -0.83 4.52 -1.90
C TYR A 130 -0.17 5.24 -0.72
N GLY A 131 0.58 4.49 0.09
CA GLY A 131 1.29 5.00 1.26
C GLY A 131 0.42 5.11 2.51
N LEU A 132 1.03 5.53 3.60
CA LEU A 132 0.43 5.84 4.90
C LEU A 132 1.36 6.79 5.68
N HIS A 133 0.87 7.32 6.82
CA HIS A 133 1.66 8.17 7.72
C HIS A 133 1.61 7.62 9.16
N PRO A 134 2.34 6.51 9.43
CA PRO A 134 2.18 5.70 10.63
C PRO A 134 2.61 6.41 11.91
N PHE A 135 3.43 7.45 11.81
CA PHE A 135 4.03 8.15 12.95
C PHE A 135 3.28 9.43 13.34
N HIS A 136 2.19 9.76 12.63
CA HIS A 136 1.37 10.92 13.03
C HIS A 136 0.87 10.78 14.48
N PRO A 137 0.86 11.84 15.31
CA PRO A 137 1.11 13.27 15.02
C PRO A 137 2.58 13.70 15.16
N VAL A 138 3.50 12.82 15.55
CA VAL A 138 4.92 13.17 15.75
C VAL A 138 5.59 13.49 14.42
N ASP A 139 5.36 12.66 13.42
CA ASP A 139 5.78 12.88 12.04
C ASP A 139 4.60 12.56 11.11
N SER A 140 4.09 13.60 10.44
CA SER A 140 2.92 13.47 9.55
C SER A 140 3.29 13.24 8.08
N ARG A 141 4.56 12.91 7.77
CA ARG A 141 4.99 12.60 6.41
C ARG A 141 4.41 11.28 5.95
N TRP A 142 4.00 11.26 4.71
CA TRP A 142 3.65 10.02 4.01
C TRP A 142 4.89 9.18 3.73
N VAL A 143 4.76 7.87 3.94
CA VAL A 143 5.76 6.86 3.56
C VAL A 143 5.18 5.89 2.56
N TYR A 144 5.95 5.51 1.56
CA TYR A 144 5.53 4.68 0.42
C TYR A 144 6.52 3.55 0.21
N GLY A 145 6.02 2.33 0.10
CA GLY A 145 6.87 1.18 -0.21
C GLY A 145 7.16 1.04 -1.70
N ASP A 146 6.13 1.30 -2.53
CA ASP A 146 6.26 1.18 -4.00
C ASP A 146 6.76 -0.20 -4.45
N MET A 147 6.40 -1.28 -3.74
CA MET A 147 6.97 -2.61 -3.96
C MET A 147 5.95 -3.62 -4.47
N VAL A 148 4.71 -3.56 -4.02
CA VAL A 148 3.71 -4.60 -4.24
C VAL A 148 2.44 -3.99 -4.79
N PHE A 149 1.81 -4.70 -5.75
CA PHE A 149 0.51 -4.30 -6.26
C PHE A 149 -0.58 -4.50 -5.20
N ILE A 150 -1.63 -3.66 -5.23
CA ILE A 150 -2.68 -3.66 -4.20
C ILE A 150 -3.41 -5.02 -4.11
N LEU A 151 -3.59 -5.70 -5.24
CA LEU A 151 -4.19 -7.03 -5.37
C LEU A 151 -3.08 -8.02 -5.76
N GLU A 152 -2.46 -8.70 -4.78
CA GLU A 152 -1.28 -9.53 -5.03
C GLU A 152 -1.58 -11.03 -4.89
N PRO A 153 -1.74 -11.75 -6.01
CA PRO A 153 -2.05 -13.18 -6.00
C PRO A 153 -1.00 -14.05 -5.30
N VAL A 154 0.28 -13.63 -5.30
CA VAL A 154 1.34 -14.35 -4.59
C VAL A 154 1.04 -14.45 -3.10
N PHE A 155 0.48 -13.41 -2.48
CA PHE A 155 0.08 -13.46 -1.07
C PHE A 155 -1.08 -14.42 -0.83
N TRP A 156 -2.06 -14.46 -1.73
CA TRP A 156 -3.17 -15.39 -1.59
C TRP A 156 -2.71 -16.84 -1.68
N LEU A 157 -1.75 -17.13 -2.56
CA LEU A 157 -1.16 -18.45 -2.69
C LEU A 157 -0.21 -18.77 -1.52
N ALA A 158 0.74 -17.90 -1.24
CA ALA A 158 1.75 -18.12 -0.20
C ALA A 158 1.14 -18.27 1.19
N PHE A 159 0.10 -17.47 1.51
CA PHE A 159 -0.52 -17.47 2.84
C PHE A 159 -1.78 -18.33 2.89
N GLY A 160 -2.61 -18.32 1.85
CA GLY A 160 -3.88 -19.04 1.82
C GLY A 160 -3.71 -20.54 1.64
N VAL A 161 -2.84 -21.00 0.73
CA VAL A 161 -2.65 -22.45 0.47
C VAL A 161 -2.22 -23.21 1.72
N PRO A 162 -1.20 -22.81 2.51
CA PRO A 162 -0.84 -23.49 3.75
C PRO A 162 -1.99 -23.53 4.77
N MET A 163 -2.80 -22.47 4.83
CA MET A 163 -3.94 -22.39 5.72
C MET A 163 -5.04 -23.40 5.33
N ILE A 164 -5.36 -23.49 4.04
CA ILE A 164 -6.34 -24.47 3.52
C ILE A 164 -5.85 -25.91 3.73
N MET A 165 -4.58 -26.15 3.46
CA MET A 165 -3.94 -27.46 3.71
C MET A 165 -3.98 -27.87 5.18
N SER A 166 -3.94 -26.87 6.08
CA SER A 166 -4.06 -27.09 7.52
C SER A 166 -5.51 -27.30 7.99
N ALA A 167 -6.50 -27.05 7.15
CA ALA A 167 -7.91 -27.23 7.50
C ALA A 167 -8.28 -28.72 7.61
N ARG A 168 -9.14 -29.06 8.59
CA ARG A 168 -9.58 -30.45 8.82
C ARG A 168 -10.60 -30.96 7.79
N ARG A 169 -11.30 -30.06 7.08
CA ARG A 169 -12.35 -30.43 6.11
C ARG A 169 -11.74 -30.90 4.79
N THR A 170 -11.94 -32.16 4.47
CA THR A 170 -11.41 -32.83 3.28
C THR A 170 -11.88 -32.16 1.98
N ALA A 171 -13.12 -31.69 1.91
CA ALA A 171 -13.71 -31.06 0.72
C ALA A 171 -12.96 -29.77 0.30
N LEU A 172 -12.47 -28.97 1.27
CA LEU A 172 -11.74 -27.74 0.97
C LEU A 172 -10.34 -28.00 0.38
N ARG A 173 -9.78 -29.21 0.60
CA ARG A 173 -8.46 -29.62 0.09
C ARG A 173 -8.49 -30.00 -1.37
N TRP A 174 -9.60 -30.54 -1.85
CA TRP A 174 -9.75 -30.98 -3.24
C TRP A 174 -9.84 -29.81 -4.22
N LEU A 175 -10.30 -28.63 -3.78
CA LEU A 175 -10.33 -27.41 -4.59
C LEU A 175 -8.94 -26.93 -5.02
N LEU A 176 -7.86 -27.37 -4.32
CA LEU A 176 -6.48 -26.93 -4.57
C LEU A 176 -5.55 -28.12 -4.85
N LEU A 177 -6.04 -29.14 -5.53
CA LEU A 177 -5.33 -30.39 -5.80
C LEU A 177 -3.87 -30.21 -6.33
N PRO A 178 -3.56 -29.29 -7.26
CA PRO A 178 -2.19 -29.11 -7.75
C PRO A 178 -1.23 -28.59 -6.66
N ALA A 179 -1.69 -27.66 -5.83
CA ALA A 179 -0.90 -27.14 -4.70
C ALA A 179 -0.86 -28.14 -3.54
N ALA A 180 -1.91 -28.98 -3.39
CA ALA A 180 -1.97 -30.03 -2.39
C ALA A 180 -0.94 -31.14 -2.64
N LEU A 181 -0.67 -31.49 -3.88
CA LEU A 181 0.33 -32.49 -4.25
C LEU A 181 1.75 -32.04 -3.92
N ALA A 182 2.08 -30.76 -4.12
CA ALA A 182 3.38 -30.19 -3.75
C ALA A 182 3.60 -30.16 -2.22
N LEU A 183 2.51 -30.14 -1.43
CA LEU A 183 2.56 -30.06 0.03
C LEU A 183 2.11 -31.39 0.71
N ALA A 184 1.87 -32.45 -0.06
CA ALA A 184 1.42 -33.76 0.46
C ALA A 184 2.42 -34.41 1.43
N GLY A 185 3.72 -34.08 1.33
CA GLY A 185 4.76 -34.47 2.28
C GLY A 185 4.73 -33.72 3.62
N ALA A 186 3.79 -32.81 3.82
CA ALA A 186 3.78 -31.89 4.97
C ALA A 186 3.04 -32.40 6.22
N ARG A 187 2.63 -33.68 6.26
CA ARG A 187 1.95 -34.27 7.43
C ARG A 187 2.89 -35.13 8.27
N ASN A 188 2.74 -35.04 9.59
CA ASN A 188 3.35 -36.04 10.49
C ASN A 188 2.64 -37.39 10.34
N HIS A 189 3.36 -38.46 10.71
CA HIS A 189 2.81 -39.82 10.80
C HIS A 189 1.49 -39.89 11.60
N ASP A 190 1.33 -38.99 12.59
CA ASP A 190 0.13 -38.92 13.47
C ASP A 190 -1.01 -38.05 12.88
N GLY A 191 -0.97 -37.67 11.60
CA GLY A 191 -1.99 -36.83 10.96
C GLY A 191 -2.08 -35.38 11.44
N ARG A 192 -1.16 -34.92 12.29
CA ARG A 192 -1.11 -33.53 12.77
C ARG A 192 -0.48 -32.64 11.71
N PRO A 193 -1.08 -31.47 11.39
CA PRO A 193 -0.48 -30.55 10.44
C PRO A 193 0.82 -29.98 11.01
N ARG A 194 1.89 -30.07 10.22
CA ARG A 194 3.22 -29.54 10.59
C ARG A 194 3.22 -28.01 10.60
N LEU A 195 4.05 -27.39 11.44
CA LEU A 195 4.32 -25.96 11.42
C LEU A 195 5.10 -25.55 10.14
N ALA A 196 5.94 -26.46 9.62
CA ALA A 196 6.80 -26.21 8.47
C ALA A 196 6.11 -25.62 7.22
N PRO A 197 4.94 -26.12 6.75
CA PRO A 197 4.27 -25.51 5.60
C PRO A 197 3.80 -24.07 5.84
N LEU A 198 3.41 -23.74 7.06
CA LEU A 198 3.01 -22.38 7.42
C LEU A 198 4.22 -21.44 7.40
N LEU A 199 5.34 -21.89 7.95
CA LEU A 199 6.60 -21.13 7.90
C LEU A 199 7.13 -21.01 6.47
N ALA A 200 7.02 -22.05 5.65
CA ALA A 200 7.38 -22.00 4.24
C ALA A 200 6.52 -20.97 3.48
N GLY A 201 5.21 -20.93 3.73
CA GLY A 201 4.33 -19.90 3.16
C GLY A 201 4.71 -18.49 3.59
N ALA A 202 4.98 -18.29 4.87
CA ALA A 202 5.46 -17.01 5.39
C ALA A 202 6.81 -16.61 4.76
N ALA A 203 7.75 -17.55 4.67
CA ALA A 203 9.06 -17.30 4.05
C ALA A 203 8.95 -16.97 2.56
N LEU A 204 8.04 -17.65 1.83
CA LEU A 204 7.76 -17.34 0.42
C LEU A 204 7.22 -15.92 0.24
N GLY A 205 6.23 -15.53 1.07
CA GLY A 205 5.67 -14.17 1.03
C GLY A 205 6.71 -13.10 1.36
N LEU A 206 7.53 -13.32 2.40
CA LEU A 206 8.61 -12.40 2.78
C LEU A 206 9.71 -12.35 1.71
N GLY A 207 10.08 -13.49 1.13
CA GLY A 207 11.04 -13.56 0.03
C GLY A 207 10.54 -12.82 -1.22
N PHE A 208 9.24 -12.93 -1.52
CA PHE A 208 8.62 -12.17 -2.60
C PHE A 208 8.67 -10.67 -2.33
N VAL A 209 8.35 -10.21 -1.12
CA VAL A 209 8.46 -8.78 -0.74
C VAL A 209 9.91 -8.29 -0.88
N ALA A 210 10.88 -9.06 -0.41
CA ALA A 210 12.29 -8.70 -0.55
C ALA A 210 12.74 -8.60 -2.02
N LEU A 211 12.29 -9.54 -2.86
CA LEU A 211 12.52 -9.50 -4.30
C LEU A 211 11.91 -8.24 -4.91
N GLN A 212 10.63 -7.97 -4.63
CA GLN A 212 9.92 -6.80 -5.16
C GLN A 212 10.57 -5.48 -4.68
N ALA A 213 11.05 -5.41 -3.44
CA ALA A 213 11.78 -4.24 -2.95
C ALA A 213 13.07 -3.98 -3.74
N ALA A 214 13.85 -5.04 -3.99
CA ALA A 214 15.07 -4.95 -4.79
C ALA A 214 14.78 -4.53 -6.23
N MET A 215 13.75 -5.13 -6.85
CA MET A 215 13.33 -4.80 -8.22
C MET A 215 12.75 -3.39 -8.34
N SER A 216 11.97 -2.92 -7.36
CA SER A 216 11.50 -1.53 -7.27
C SER A 216 12.66 -0.54 -7.25
N ALA A 217 13.66 -0.80 -6.41
CA ALA A 217 14.84 0.05 -6.33
C ALA A 217 15.61 0.09 -7.65
N GLN A 218 15.79 -1.06 -8.31
CA GLN A 218 16.43 -1.15 -9.62
C GLN A 218 15.62 -0.43 -10.71
N ALA A 219 14.31 -0.62 -10.74
CA ALA A 219 13.43 0.05 -11.69
C ALA A 219 13.49 1.57 -11.54
N ARG A 220 13.50 2.07 -10.30
CA ARG A 220 13.68 3.49 -9.99
C ARG A 220 15.01 4.04 -10.52
N GLN A 221 16.10 3.27 -10.40
CA GLN A 221 17.40 3.66 -10.94
C GLN A 221 17.39 3.74 -12.47
N VAL A 222 16.77 2.76 -13.16
CA VAL A 222 16.64 2.77 -14.62
C VAL A 222 15.84 3.98 -15.09
N VAL A 223 14.71 4.28 -14.42
CA VAL A 223 13.89 5.45 -14.72
C VAL A 223 14.68 6.74 -14.49
N ALA A 224 15.35 6.88 -13.34
CA ALA A 224 16.16 8.06 -13.03
C ALA A 224 17.27 8.28 -14.06
N GLY A 225 18.00 7.23 -14.44
CA GLY A 225 19.04 7.30 -15.47
C GLY A 225 18.49 7.71 -16.84
N HIS A 226 17.33 7.20 -17.23
CA HIS A 226 16.69 7.56 -18.51
C HIS A 226 16.24 9.03 -18.51
N LEU A 227 15.60 9.51 -17.46
CA LEU A 227 15.15 10.90 -17.35
C LEU A 227 16.32 11.86 -17.30
N GLN A 228 17.36 11.54 -16.52
CA GLN A 228 18.59 12.34 -16.43
C GLN A 228 19.34 12.41 -17.77
N ALA A 229 19.36 11.34 -18.55
CA ALA A 229 19.97 11.32 -19.89
C ALA A 229 19.17 12.18 -20.89
N ALA A 230 17.83 12.21 -20.75
CA ALA A 230 16.95 13.01 -21.60
C ALA A 230 17.02 14.51 -21.30
N ASP A 231 17.18 14.88 -20.01
CA ASP A 231 17.32 16.27 -19.57
C ASP A 231 18.32 16.37 -18.40
N PRO A 232 19.63 16.52 -18.69
CA PRO A 232 20.66 16.57 -17.64
C PRO A 232 20.52 17.74 -16.64
N LYS A 233 19.72 18.76 -16.97
CA LYS A 233 19.50 19.93 -16.11
C LYS A 233 18.25 19.81 -15.24
N ALA A 234 17.40 18.85 -15.51
CA ALA A 234 16.23 18.59 -14.68
C ALA A 234 16.62 17.84 -13.39
N VAL A 235 15.91 18.13 -12.32
CA VAL A 235 16.09 17.48 -11.02
C VAL A 235 14.92 16.54 -10.78
N LEU A 236 15.18 15.23 -10.68
CA LEU A 236 14.19 14.24 -10.29
C LEU A 236 13.86 14.43 -8.79
N LEU A 237 12.61 14.80 -8.50
CA LEU A 237 12.14 15.01 -7.13
C LEU A 237 11.60 13.72 -6.51
N ASP A 238 10.87 12.91 -7.32
CA ASP A 238 10.29 11.65 -6.86
C ASP A 238 9.95 10.75 -8.04
N ALA A 239 9.94 9.44 -7.80
CA ALA A 239 9.47 8.45 -8.74
C ALA A 239 8.68 7.36 -8.00
N ALA A 240 7.37 7.37 -8.15
CA ALA A 240 6.49 6.31 -7.64
C ALA A 240 6.54 5.10 -8.57
N MET A 241 6.79 3.94 -8.01
CA MET A 241 6.83 2.67 -8.73
C MET A 241 5.61 1.82 -8.39
N SER A 242 5.03 1.18 -9.39
CA SER A 242 3.92 0.25 -9.20
C SER A 242 4.16 -1.01 -10.05
N PRO A 243 4.35 -2.20 -9.42
CA PRO A 243 4.55 -3.42 -10.16
C PRO A 243 3.24 -3.88 -10.81
N TYR A 244 3.35 -4.77 -11.79
CA TYR A 244 2.23 -5.61 -12.20
C TYR A 244 2.01 -6.74 -11.18
N PRO A 245 0.78 -7.22 -11.00
CA PRO A 245 0.52 -8.36 -10.09
C PRO A 245 1.44 -9.54 -10.41
N SER A 246 2.07 -10.09 -9.37
CA SER A 246 2.97 -11.27 -9.45
C SER A 246 4.16 -11.12 -10.44
N ASN A 247 4.51 -9.90 -10.81
CA ASN A 247 5.55 -9.66 -11.82
C ASN A 247 6.65 -8.74 -11.25
N PRO A 248 7.87 -9.25 -11.02
CA PRO A 248 8.99 -8.45 -10.54
C PRO A 248 9.74 -7.70 -11.66
N VAL A 249 9.39 -7.89 -12.93
CA VAL A 249 10.15 -7.40 -14.08
C VAL A 249 9.56 -6.14 -14.70
N CYS A 250 8.24 -6.13 -14.90
CA CYS A 250 7.53 -4.99 -15.49
C CYS A 250 6.98 -4.04 -14.43
N TRP A 251 7.23 -2.75 -14.58
CA TRP A 251 6.84 -1.73 -13.62
C TRP A 251 6.21 -0.53 -14.33
N ASN A 252 5.06 -0.08 -13.82
CA ASN A 252 4.59 1.27 -14.08
C ASN A 252 5.36 2.25 -13.22
N PHE A 253 5.63 3.43 -13.74
CA PHE A 253 6.19 4.52 -12.96
C PHE A 253 5.49 5.84 -13.24
N VAL A 254 5.52 6.71 -12.24
CA VAL A 254 5.20 8.13 -12.38
C VAL A 254 6.33 8.90 -11.71
N ALA A 255 6.96 9.78 -12.46
CA ALA A 255 8.08 10.60 -12.00
C ALA A 255 7.70 12.07 -12.02
N VAL A 256 8.15 12.81 -11.01
CA VAL A 256 8.06 14.26 -10.94
C VAL A 256 9.46 14.85 -10.98
N GLU A 257 9.69 15.75 -11.91
CA GLU A 257 10.94 16.45 -12.12
C GLU A 257 10.73 17.97 -12.00
N ARG A 258 11.70 18.68 -11.49
CA ARG A 258 11.79 20.13 -11.65
C ARG A 258 12.56 20.43 -12.93
N ALA A 259 11.91 21.13 -13.88
CA ALA A 259 12.50 21.44 -15.17
C ALA A 259 13.67 22.42 -15.07
N ALA A 260 14.51 22.43 -16.08
CA ALA A 260 15.59 23.40 -16.20
C ALA A 260 15.03 24.85 -16.14
N GLY A 261 15.61 25.69 -15.28
CA GLY A 261 15.11 27.05 -15.06
C GLY A 261 14.09 27.20 -13.94
N GLN A 262 13.68 26.11 -13.28
CA GLN A 262 12.88 26.07 -12.04
C GLN A 262 11.49 26.74 -12.10
N ARG A 263 10.97 27.03 -13.30
CA ARG A 263 9.64 27.65 -13.48
C ARG A 263 8.51 26.66 -13.60
N ASP A 264 8.83 25.43 -14.05
CA ASP A 264 7.89 24.38 -14.31
C ASP A 264 8.28 23.10 -13.57
N PHE A 265 7.30 22.31 -13.24
CA PHE A 265 7.52 20.89 -12.92
C PHE A 265 6.99 20.03 -14.06
N ARG A 266 7.62 18.88 -14.22
CA ARG A 266 7.30 17.91 -15.24
C ARG A 266 6.84 16.63 -14.57
N LEU A 267 5.73 16.10 -15.04
CA LEU A 267 5.23 14.79 -14.66
C LEU A 267 5.38 13.86 -15.85
N SER A 268 6.11 12.76 -15.67
CA SER A 268 6.32 11.71 -16.67
C SER A 268 5.74 10.41 -16.18
N ARG A 269 4.93 9.74 -17.01
CA ARG A 269 4.36 8.42 -16.73
C ARG A 269 4.83 7.43 -17.78
N GLY A 270 5.12 6.20 -17.39
CA GLY A 270 5.59 5.19 -18.33
C GLY A 270 5.69 3.80 -17.73
N ILE A 271 6.30 2.93 -18.53
CA ILE A 271 6.56 1.53 -18.19
C ILE A 271 8.06 1.27 -18.34
N VAL A 272 8.60 0.48 -17.42
CA VAL A 272 9.98 0.00 -17.46
C VAL A 272 10.01 -1.52 -17.34
N SER A 273 10.87 -2.16 -18.13
CA SER A 273 11.20 -3.57 -18.00
C SER A 273 12.64 -3.73 -17.52
N LEU A 274 12.83 -4.55 -16.47
CA LEU A 274 14.13 -4.88 -15.91
C LEU A 274 14.85 -6.02 -16.63
N ALA A 275 14.16 -6.70 -17.56
CA ALA A 275 14.73 -7.78 -18.39
C ALA A 275 14.41 -7.55 -19.88
N PRO A 276 14.84 -6.42 -20.49
CA PRO A 276 14.39 -6.01 -21.81
C PRO A 276 14.77 -7.00 -22.93
N ALA A 277 15.79 -7.82 -22.71
CA ALA A 277 16.19 -8.86 -23.67
C ALA A 277 15.18 -10.02 -23.76
N SER A 278 14.55 -10.39 -22.64
CA SER A 278 13.61 -11.52 -22.55
C SER A 278 12.16 -11.08 -22.44
N LEU A 279 11.89 -9.95 -21.81
CA LEU A 279 10.56 -9.37 -21.64
C LEU A 279 10.63 -7.86 -21.93
N PRO A 280 10.67 -7.44 -23.20
CA PRO A 280 10.68 -6.02 -23.56
C PRO A 280 9.37 -5.35 -23.19
N VAL A 281 9.37 -4.00 -23.04
CA VAL A 281 8.18 -3.23 -22.66
C VAL A 281 6.91 -3.59 -23.47
N PRO A 282 6.96 -3.79 -24.81
CA PRO A 282 5.76 -4.20 -25.54
C PRO A 282 5.18 -5.57 -25.15
N ALA A 283 5.99 -6.42 -24.50
CA ALA A 283 5.58 -7.73 -23.99
C ALA A 283 5.16 -7.69 -22.51
N CYS A 284 5.25 -6.54 -21.83
CA CYS A 284 4.67 -6.36 -20.52
C CYS A 284 3.14 -6.53 -20.56
N PRO A 285 2.47 -6.92 -19.44
CA PRO A 285 1.04 -7.19 -19.46
C PRO A 285 0.19 -6.06 -20.06
N PRO A 286 -0.65 -6.34 -21.08
CA PRO A 286 -1.33 -5.30 -21.86
C PRO A 286 -2.41 -4.53 -21.07
N ALA A 287 -2.92 -5.10 -19.97
CA ALA A 287 -3.92 -4.44 -19.12
C ALA A 287 -3.44 -3.08 -18.54
N PHE A 288 -2.14 -2.80 -18.63
CA PHE A 288 -1.53 -1.57 -18.15
C PHE A 288 -0.86 -0.75 -19.24
N VAL A 289 -0.81 -1.28 -20.47
CA VAL A 289 -0.36 -0.59 -21.66
C VAL A 289 -1.60 -0.02 -22.34
N GLU A 290 -2.04 1.17 -21.94
CA GLU A 290 -3.16 1.84 -22.59
C GLU A 290 -2.69 2.47 -23.92
N GLY A 291 -3.20 1.95 -25.02
CA GLY A 291 -2.92 2.46 -26.36
C GLY A 291 -1.62 1.99 -27.00
N ALA A 292 -1.30 2.56 -28.16
CA ALA A 292 -0.04 2.30 -28.85
C ALA A 292 1.14 2.89 -28.06
N LEU A 293 2.25 2.17 -28.02
CA LEU A 293 3.49 2.70 -27.44
C LEU A 293 3.97 3.92 -28.24
N PRO A 294 4.37 5.01 -27.59
CA PRO A 294 4.77 6.24 -28.26
C PRO A 294 6.07 6.04 -29.07
N ALA A 295 6.25 6.90 -30.07
CA ALA A 295 7.51 7.02 -30.78
C ALA A 295 8.65 7.31 -29.78
N GLY A 296 9.75 6.54 -29.87
CA GLY A 296 10.88 6.64 -28.93
C GLY A 296 10.85 5.62 -27.80
N ALA A 297 9.84 4.74 -27.72
CA ALA A 297 9.88 3.60 -26.82
C ALA A 297 11.07 2.69 -27.15
N THR A 298 11.80 2.28 -26.12
CA THR A 298 12.86 1.28 -26.21
C THR A 298 12.37 -0.07 -25.67
N ALA A 299 13.17 -1.12 -25.81
CA ALA A 299 12.87 -2.41 -25.19
C ALA A 299 12.80 -2.31 -23.65
N ALA A 300 13.54 -1.36 -23.02
CA ALA A 300 13.65 -1.23 -21.59
C ALA A 300 12.64 -0.24 -20.99
N ILE A 301 12.28 0.84 -21.71
CA ILE A 301 11.44 1.90 -21.15
C ILE A 301 10.59 2.56 -22.24
N ALA A 302 9.35 2.90 -21.89
CA ALA A 302 8.45 3.69 -22.72
C ALA A 302 7.74 4.75 -21.86
N LEU A 303 7.82 6.01 -22.30
CA LEU A 303 7.04 7.12 -21.71
C LEU A 303 5.67 7.16 -22.36
N GLN A 304 4.61 6.95 -21.59
CA GLN A 304 3.21 6.96 -22.08
C GLN A 304 2.59 8.35 -22.07
N ALA A 305 2.97 9.17 -21.09
CA ALA A 305 2.50 10.54 -20.96
C ALA A 305 3.59 11.42 -20.35
N ARG A 306 3.62 12.68 -20.76
CA ARG A 306 4.48 13.72 -20.21
C ARG A 306 3.71 15.03 -20.19
N GLN A 307 3.71 15.69 -19.04
CA GLN A 307 3.08 16.99 -18.86
C GLN A 307 4.04 17.94 -18.19
N GLU A 308 4.12 19.16 -18.70
CA GLU A 308 4.80 20.26 -18.05
C GLU A 308 3.74 21.23 -17.50
N THR A 309 3.93 21.64 -16.26
CA THR A 309 2.98 22.51 -15.55
C THR A 309 3.75 23.64 -14.87
N PRO A 310 3.37 24.92 -15.09
CA PRO A 310 3.96 26.04 -14.39
C PRO A 310 3.77 25.92 -12.87
N LEU A 311 4.86 26.05 -12.11
CA LEU A 311 4.82 26.07 -10.64
C LEU A 311 3.95 27.23 -10.14
N ALA A 312 3.95 28.36 -10.86
CA ALA A 312 3.10 29.50 -10.55
C ALA A 312 1.60 29.13 -10.53
N ARG A 313 1.16 28.29 -11.50
CA ARG A 313 -0.23 27.81 -11.54
C ARG A 313 -0.56 26.91 -10.35
N LEU A 314 0.33 25.94 -10.03
CA LEU A 314 0.14 25.04 -8.89
C LEU A 314 0.03 25.84 -7.58
N ARG A 315 0.95 26.78 -7.37
CA ARG A 315 1.00 27.64 -6.18
C ARG A 315 -0.19 28.60 -6.10
N GLU A 316 -0.64 29.14 -7.23
CA GLU A 316 -1.82 30.00 -7.29
C GLU A 316 -3.08 29.23 -6.90
N LEU A 317 -3.29 28.04 -7.45
CA LEU A 317 -4.40 27.17 -7.07
C LEU A 317 -4.36 26.82 -5.59
N ALA A 318 -3.19 26.44 -5.07
CA ALA A 318 -3.02 26.11 -3.65
C ALA A 318 -3.31 27.28 -2.70
N ARG A 319 -3.06 28.53 -3.15
CA ARG A 319 -3.36 29.73 -2.35
C ARG A 319 -4.81 30.19 -2.44
N LYS A 320 -5.44 30.03 -3.62
CA LYS A 320 -6.80 30.55 -3.87
C LYS A 320 -7.90 29.57 -3.54
N ASP A 321 -7.64 28.27 -3.68
CA ASP A 321 -8.60 27.20 -3.42
C ASP A 321 -8.13 26.33 -2.26
N CYS A 322 -8.76 26.51 -1.09
CA CYS A 322 -8.43 25.72 0.10
C CYS A 322 -8.72 24.24 -0.08
N TYR A 323 -9.72 23.89 -0.89
CA TYR A 323 -10.07 22.51 -1.18
C TYR A 323 -8.99 21.83 -2.03
N PHE A 324 -8.41 22.56 -2.99
CA PHE A 324 -7.25 22.11 -3.74
C PHE A 324 -6.00 22.00 -2.84
N HIS A 325 -5.78 22.95 -1.94
CA HIS A 325 -4.70 22.86 -0.96
C HIS A 325 -4.81 21.61 -0.09
N ASP A 326 -6.01 21.30 0.38
CA ASP A 326 -6.26 20.10 1.18
C ASP A 326 -6.09 18.81 0.36
N TRP A 327 -6.49 18.82 -0.93
CA TRP A 327 -6.25 17.73 -1.85
C TRP A 327 -4.74 17.45 -2.03
N LEU A 328 -3.89 18.46 -2.03
CA LEU A 328 -2.43 18.32 -2.10
C LEU A 328 -1.84 17.59 -0.90
N ARG A 329 -2.56 17.45 0.23
CA ARG A 329 -2.13 16.62 1.37
C ARG A 329 -2.13 15.13 1.06
N PHE A 330 -2.82 14.73 0.00
CA PHE A 330 -2.80 13.36 -0.53
C PHE A 330 -1.95 13.24 -1.79
N ALA A 331 -2.00 14.24 -2.67
CA ALA A 331 -1.44 14.17 -4.02
C ALA A 331 0.10 14.13 -4.01
N ARG A 332 0.65 12.92 -4.22
CA ARG A 332 2.10 12.72 -4.41
C ARG A 332 2.55 13.08 -5.83
N MET A 333 1.70 12.82 -6.84
CA MET A 333 1.98 13.01 -8.27
C MET A 333 0.89 13.89 -8.89
N PRO A 334 0.86 15.21 -8.58
CA PRO A 334 -0.23 16.09 -8.96
C PRO A 334 -0.28 16.30 -10.48
N TRP A 335 -1.31 15.79 -11.12
CA TRP A 335 -1.57 15.92 -12.54
C TRP A 335 -2.71 16.93 -12.76
N LEU A 336 -2.40 18.09 -13.38
CA LEU A 336 -3.35 19.18 -13.54
C LEU A 336 -3.87 19.25 -14.98
N ALA A 337 -5.19 19.26 -15.12
CA ALA A 337 -5.88 19.66 -16.34
C ALA A 337 -6.41 21.10 -16.20
N THR A 338 -7.17 21.58 -17.18
CA THR A 338 -7.77 22.92 -17.15
C THR A 338 -8.77 23.06 -16.01
N ASP A 339 -9.61 22.06 -15.82
CA ASP A 339 -10.77 22.02 -14.93
C ASP A 339 -10.72 20.91 -13.87
N SER A 340 -9.64 20.16 -13.79
CA SER A 340 -9.51 19.06 -12.84
C SER A 340 -8.05 18.81 -12.45
N ALA A 341 -7.89 18.15 -11.32
CA ALA A 341 -6.61 17.62 -10.84
C ALA A 341 -6.79 16.15 -10.43
N SER A 342 -5.78 15.34 -10.64
CA SER A 342 -5.74 13.94 -10.20
C SER A 342 -4.35 13.55 -9.73
N ASP A 343 -4.25 12.51 -8.92
CA ASP A 343 -2.95 11.91 -8.63
C ASP A 343 -2.62 10.87 -9.73
N ALA A 344 -1.54 11.11 -10.45
CA ALA A 344 -1.14 10.29 -11.60
C ALA A 344 -0.73 8.86 -11.24
N ARG A 345 -0.53 8.53 -9.96
CA ARG A 345 -0.33 7.14 -9.51
C ARG A 345 -1.52 6.24 -9.83
N PHE A 346 -2.73 6.82 -9.90
CA PHE A 346 -4.00 6.11 -10.02
C PHE A 346 -4.76 6.43 -11.32
N ALA A 347 -4.18 7.24 -12.19
CA ALA A 347 -4.84 7.75 -13.37
C ALA A 347 -3.99 7.60 -14.62
N SER A 348 -4.61 7.22 -15.72
CA SER A 348 -4.06 7.34 -17.07
C SER A 348 -4.35 8.71 -17.71
N SER A 349 -5.28 9.46 -17.11
CA SER A 349 -5.66 10.82 -17.51
C SER A 349 -5.95 11.68 -16.27
N PRO A 350 -5.96 13.02 -16.36
CA PRO A 350 -6.29 13.91 -15.25
C PRO A 350 -7.73 13.81 -14.73
N ARG A 351 -8.56 12.91 -15.29
CA ARG A 351 -9.97 12.74 -14.94
C ARG A 351 -10.33 11.27 -14.73
N GLY A 352 -11.42 11.04 -14.00
CA GLY A 352 -12.13 9.78 -14.02
C GLY A 352 -11.60 8.70 -13.07
N ASN A 353 -10.90 9.07 -11.99
CA ASN A 353 -10.53 8.14 -10.92
C ASN A 353 -10.91 8.71 -9.54
N PHE A 354 -10.75 7.90 -8.49
CA PHE A 354 -11.14 8.27 -7.13
C PHE A 354 -10.37 9.46 -6.54
N SER A 355 -9.21 9.82 -7.10
CA SER A 355 -8.42 10.97 -6.65
C SER A 355 -8.73 12.26 -7.41
N THR A 356 -9.64 12.22 -8.39
CA THR A 356 -9.98 13.38 -9.21
C THR A 356 -10.71 14.45 -8.41
N LEU A 357 -10.15 15.64 -8.38
CA LEU A 357 -10.75 16.87 -7.88
C LEU A 357 -11.14 17.76 -9.07
N MET A 358 -12.40 18.14 -9.15
CA MET A 358 -12.85 19.16 -10.10
C MET A 358 -12.47 20.53 -9.57
N LEU A 359 -11.77 21.31 -10.38
CA LEU A 359 -11.43 22.70 -10.09
C LEU A 359 -12.65 23.58 -10.36
N VAL A 360 -12.94 24.48 -9.43
CA VAL A 360 -14.06 25.43 -9.52
C VAL A 360 -13.51 26.86 -9.36
N GLU A 361 -14.31 27.85 -9.72
CA GLU A 361 -13.93 29.25 -9.52
C GLU A 361 -13.69 29.53 -8.02
N PRO A 362 -12.70 30.37 -7.69
CA PRO A 362 -12.42 30.73 -6.30
C PRO A 362 -13.66 31.30 -5.61
N GLY A 363 -14.04 30.71 -4.47
CA GLY A 363 -15.21 31.14 -3.68
C GLY A 363 -16.51 30.39 -3.97
N GLU A 364 -16.61 29.58 -5.02
CA GLU A 364 -17.78 28.75 -5.27
C GLU A 364 -17.91 27.60 -4.28
N ARG A 365 -16.78 27.19 -3.67
CA ARG A 365 -16.69 26.11 -2.70
C ARG A 365 -16.15 26.63 -1.39
N GLY A 366 -16.85 26.37 -0.30
CA GLY A 366 -16.34 26.68 1.05
C GLY A 366 -15.18 25.74 1.44
N CYS A 367 -14.31 26.21 2.31
CA CYS A 367 -13.26 25.37 2.86
C CYS A 367 -13.85 24.28 3.76
N GLU A 368 -13.35 23.05 3.62
CA GLU A 368 -13.73 21.93 4.48
C GLU A 368 -13.23 22.17 5.90
N ARG A 369 -14.10 21.91 6.89
CA ARG A 369 -13.74 22.05 8.31
C ARG A 369 -13.23 20.70 8.85
N GLY A 370 -12.20 20.75 9.67
CA GLY A 370 -11.68 19.55 10.33
C GLY A 370 -10.82 18.67 9.43
N VAL A 371 -10.28 19.21 8.35
CA VAL A 371 -9.35 18.49 7.47
C VAL A 371 -8.10 18.07 8.27
N PRO A 372 -7.72 16.79 8.20
CA PRO A 372 -6.50 16.32 8.86
C PRO A 372 -5.26 17.05 8.35
N GLN A 373 -4.38 17.44 9.26
CA GLN A 373 -3.18 18.23 8.93
C GLN A 373 -1.98 17.31 8.61
N TRP A 374 -2.15 16.41 7.62
CA TRP A 374 -1.06 15.60 7.10
C TRP A 374 0.00 16.46 6.41
N GLY A 375 1.24 15.97 6.38
CA GLY A 375 2.29 16.60 5.59
C GLY A 375 1.95 16.59 4.09
N LEU A 376 2.33 17.64 3.40
CA LEU A 376 2.19 17.73 1.94
C LEU A 376 3.24 16.84 1.26
N PRO A 377 2.87 15.80 0.49
CA PRO A 377 3.83 14.94 -0.19
C PRO A 377 4.77 15.70 -1.13
N ARG A 378 4.28 16.82 -1.70
CA ARG A 378 5.02 17.69 -2.62
C ARG A 378 5.17 19.11 -2.09
N ALA A 379 5.54 19.27 -0.82
CA ALA A 379 5.90 20.58 -0.26
C ALA A 379 6.99 21.28 -1.09
N ASP A 380 7.94 20.51 -1.63
CA ASP A 380 9.03 20.95 -2.51
C ASP A 380 8.58 21.69 -3.78
N LEU A 381 7.38 21.44 -4.30
CA LEU A 381 6.79 22.17 -5.42
C LEU A 381 6.13 23.49 -5.00
N LEU A 382 5.72 23.60 -3.73
CA LEU A 382 5.00 24.75 -3.20
C LEU A 382 5.95 25.82 -2.63
N GLU A 383 7.12 25.42 -2.16
CA GLU A 383 8.15 26.31 -1.63
C GLU A 383 8.74 27.15 -2.75
N GLU A 384 8.87 28.47 -2.53
CA GLU A 384 9.63 29.33 -3.42
C GLU A 384 11.12 29.05 -3.20
N PRO A 385 11.93 28.96 -4.28
CA PRO A 385 13.38 28.84 -4.12
C PRO A 385 13.88 30.02 -3.28
N ALA A 386 14.70 29.73 -2.29
CA ALA A 386 15.34 30.79 -1.50
C ALA A 386 16.03 31.77 -2.45
N ALA A 387 15.85 33.06 -2.22
CA ALA A 387 16.34 34.13 -3.09
C ALA A 387 17.86 34.13 -3.31
N ASP A 388 18.62 33.28 -2.62
CA ASP A 388 20.07 33.16 -2.69
C ASP A 388 20.61 32.34 -3.89
N ASP A 389 19.78 31.55 -4.57
CA ASP A 389 20.21 30.80 -5.77
C ASP A 389 20.19 31.63 -7.06
N ALA A 390 19.80 32.91 -6.99
CA ALA A 390 19.74 33.83 -8.10
C ALA A 390 21.00 34.69 -8.26
N ARG A 391 22.14 34.33 -7.64
CA ARG A 391 23.40 35.10 -7.90
C ARG A 391 23.86 34.77 -9.33
N PRO A 392 23.95 35.79 -10.21
CA PRO A 392 24.55 35.60 -11.52
C PRO A 392 26.02 35.21 -11.32
N SER A 393 26.46 34.19 -12.05
CA SER A 393 27.87 33.82 -12.13
C SER A 393 28.69 35.06 -12.45
N PRO A 394 29.80 35.34 -11.77
CA PRO A 394 30.67 36.46 -12.16
C PRO A 394 31.15 36.19 -13.59
N GLN A 395 30.84 37.13 -14.46
CA GLN A 395 31.46 37.19 -15.78
C GLN A 395 32.95 37.45 -15.59
N ASN A 396 33.77 36.48 -15.97
CA ASN A 396 35.19 36.67 -16.28
C ASN A 396 35.44 36.17 -17.70
#